data_9a913fe29ff7ae9c63efed53debc2e08
#
_entry.id   9a913fe29ff7ae9c63efed53debc2e08
#
_cell.length_a   1.000
_cell.length_b   1.000
_cell.length_c   1.000
_cell.angle_alpha   90.00
_cell.angle_beta   90.00
_cell.angle_gamma   90.00
#
_symmetry.space_group_name_H-M   'P 1'
#
loop_
_entity.id
_entity.type
_entity.pdbx_description
1 polymer ?
#
loop_
_entity_poly.entity_id
_entity_poly.type
_entity_poly.pdbx_seq_one_letter_code
_entity_poly.pdbx_strand_id
1 'polypeptide(L)'
;MKSGRLALVSISSALVSCTSYERPPLFDQITGKIQGMSGRDDYLSGVGATSGVNTDLPPEARLGQGYWDLPAGTQGEKHIIIDLKQQKVFYYVGTTLVGVSPMSSGKEGYGTPRGTYKIIQKDANYKSGTYGVLRSKSTGAVVNGDYNAKAGGVPAGTYFDPAPMPYWMRITGGYGMHVGFVTGYPVSHGCVRLPEDMAKIFFEHTPIGTKVTIR
;
A
#
# COMPACT_ATOMS: atom_id res chain seq x y z
N MET A 1 -16.60 -52.09 -54.23
CA MET A 1 -17.02 -52.23 -52.83
C MET A 1 -15.81 -52.07 -51.96
N LYS A 2 -15.60 -50.88 -51.37
CA LYS A 2 -14.54 -50.60 -50.35
C LYS A 2 -15.19 -49.85 -49.21
N SER A 3 -15.32 -50.54 -48.12
CA SER A 3 -15.86 -49.98 -46.86
C SER A 3 -14.83 -49.09 -46.22
N GLY A 4 -15.17 -47.79 -46.07
CA GLY A 4 -14.40 -46.82 -45.26
C GLY A 4 -14.84 -46.89 -43.79
N ARG A 5 -13.87 -47.16 -42.91
CA ARG A 5 -14.07 -47.09 -41.45
C ARG A 5 -13.95 -45.62 -41.00
N LEU A 6 -15.00 -45.08 -40.36
CA LEU A 6 -14.94 -43.83 -39.63
C LEU A 6 -14.17 -44.07 -38.33
N ALA A 7 -13.11 -43.28 -38.13
CA ALA A 7 -12.41 -43.20 -36.85
C ALA A 7 -13.07 -42.12 -35.99
N LEU A 8 -13.59 -42.51 -34.82
CA LEU A 8 -14.04 -41.58 -33.79
C LEU A 8 -12.81 -41.00 -33.11
N VAL A 9 -12.64 -39.69 -33.22
CA VAL A 9 -11.65 -38.94 -32.45
C VAL A 9 -12.32 -38.58 -31.15
N SER A 10 -11.85 -39.20 -30.05
CA SER A 10 -12.22 -38.89 -28.67
C SER A 10 -11.53 -37.57 -28.26
N ILE A 11 -12.30 -36.51 -28.05
CA ILE A 11 -11.80 -35.26 -27.48
C ILE A 11 -11.76 -35.42 -25.97
N SER A 12 -10.56 -35.63 -25.44
CA SER A 12 -10.30 -35.64 -23.99
C SER A 12 -10.28 -34.20 -23.50
N SER A 13 -11.32 -33.79 -22.77
CA SER A 13 -11.37 -32.53 -22.08
C SER A 13 -10.40 -32.54 -20.88
N ALA A 14 -9.26 -31.91 -21.07
CA ALA A 14 -8.34 -31.62 -19.94
C ALA A 14 -8.98 -30.57 -19.03
N LEU A 15 -9.45 -31.02 -17.87
CA LEU A 15 -9.80 -30.16 -16.78
C LEU A 15 -8.51 -29.47 -16.30
N VAL A 16 -8.38 -28.18 -16.56
CA VAL A 16 -7.36 -27.33 -15.95
C VAL A 16 -7.73 -27.23 -14.48
N SER A 17 -7.01 -27.99 -13.66
CA SER A 17 -7.06 -27.88 -12.21
C SER A 17 -6.53 -26.50 -11.82
N CYS A 18 -7.40 -25.66 -11.23
CA CYS A 18 -6.98 -24.47 -10.49
C CYS A 18 -6.08 -24.95 -9.37
N THR A 19 -4.77 -24.78 -9.55
CA THR A 19 -3.81 -24.95 -8.45
C THR A 19 -4.11 -23.88 -7.41
N SER A 20 -4.65 -24.32 -6.29
CA SER A 20 -4.78 -23.51 -5.07
C SER A 20 -3.41 -22.94 -4.73
N TYR A 21 -3.32 -21.61 -4.63
CA TYR A 21 -2.14 -20.90 -4.13
C TYR A 21 -1.91 -21.33 -2.67
N GLU A 22 -0.93 -22.20 -2.46
CA GLU A 22 -0.48 -22.55 -1.12
C GLU A 22 0.23 -21.36 -0.47
N ARG A 23 -0.33 -20.85 0.63
CA ARG A 23 0.28 -19.77 1.42
C ARG A 23 1.57 -20.28 2.07
N PRO A 24 2.62 -19.42 2.13
CA PRO A 24 3.86 -19.81 2.83
C PRO A 24 3.59 -20.13 4.29
N PRO A 25 4.25 -21.14 4.88
CA PRO A 25 3.98 -21.64 6.25
C PRO A 25 4.19 -20.61 7.36
N LEU A 26 4.86 -19.49 7.09
CA LEU A 26 5.06 -18.39 8.05
C LEU A 26 3.75 -17.61 8.33
N PHE A 27 2.78 -17.67 7.40
CA PHE A 27 1.51 -16.97 7.56
C PHE A 27 0.59 -17.66 8.56
N ASP A 28 0.67 -18.99 8.67
CA ASP A 28 -0.18 -19.76 9.56
C ASP A 28 0.27 -19.69 11.03
N GLN A 29 1.55 -19.40 11.30
CA GLN A 29 2.05 -19.18 12.65
C GLN A 29 1.61 -17.85 13.25
N ILE A 30 1.34 -16.84 12.40
CA ILE A 30 0.86 -15.53 12.85
C ILE A 30 -0.65 -15.57 13.10
N THR A 31 -1.42 -16.26 12.23
CA THR A 31 -2.87 -16.39 12.37
C THR A 31 -3.30 -17.33 13.50
N GLY A 32 -2.53 -18.39 13.81
CA GLY A 32 -2.82 -19.31 14.90
C GLY A 32 -2.78 -18.67 16.30
N LYS A 33 -2.06 -17.58 16.48
CA LYS A 33 -2.01 -16.80 17.74
C LYS A 33 -3.15 -15.79 17.90
N ILE A 34 -3.88 -15.48 16.82
CA ILE A 34 -4.96 -14.48 16.80
C ILE A 34 -6.34 -15.11 17.01
N GLN A 35 -6.45 -16.45 16.87
CA GLN A 35 -7.72 -17.19 16.98
C GLN A 35 -8.33 -17.26 18.40
N GLY A 36 -7.68 -16.64 19.39
CA GLY A 36 -8.23 -16.51 20.76
C GLY A 36 -9.01 -15.22 21.03
N MET A 37 -9.13 -14.33 20.05
CA MET A 37 -9.85 -13.05 20.20
C MET A 37 -11.16 -13.10 19.41
N SER A 38 -12.27 -13.24 20.12
CA SER A 38 -13.61 -13.30 19.55
C SER A 38 -13.98 -12.01 18.82
N GLY A 39 -14.20 -12.15 17.51
CA GLY A 39 -15.22 -11.42 16.78
C GLY A 39 -15.01 -9.93 16.60
N ARG A 40 -14.26 -9.61 15.58
CA ARG A 40 -14.57 -8.63 14.52
C ARG A 40 -13.37 -8.54 13.59
N ASP A 41 -13.62 -8.69 12.29
CA ASP A 41 -12.65 -8.46 11.22
C ASP A 41 -12.34 -6.96 11.08
N ASP A 42 -11.81 -6.37 12.12
CA ASP A 42 -11.43 -4.97 12.15
C ASP A 42 -9.91 -4.84 12.09
N TYR A 43 -9.37 -5.19 10.91
CA TYR A 43 -7.99 -4.81 10.56
C TYR A 43 -7.78 -3.27 10.61
N LEU A 44 -8.86 -2.50 10.72
CA LEU A 44 -8.87 -1.04 10.69
C LEU A 44 -9.46 -0.37 11.94
N SER A 45 -9.95 -1.10 12.93
CA SER A 45 -10.70 -0.51 14.06
C SER A 45 -9.85 -0.01 15.23
N GLY A 46 -8.52 0.00 15.09
CA GLY A 46 -7.63 0.41 16.19
C GLY A 46 -7.12 1.84 16.17
N VAL A 47 -7.35 2.64 15.12
CA VAL A 47 -6.61 3.90 14.91
C VAL A 47 -7.51 5.12 14.67
N GLY A 48 -8.79 5.01 14.87
CA GLY A 48 -9.75 6.11 14.64
C GLY A 48 -10.16 6.92 15.87
N ALA A 49 -9.64 6.60 17.05
CA ALA A 49 -9.97 7.36 18.27
C ALA A 49 -8.76 7.48 19.16
N THR A 50 -8.48 8.66 19.61
CA THR A 50 -7.53 8.98 20.68
C THR A 50 -7.84 8.29 22.03
N SER A 51 -8.85 7.41 22.05
CA SER A 51 -9.30 6.64 23.23
C SER A 51 -9.32 5.13 23.02
N GLY A 52 -8.70 4.59 21.96
CA GLY A 52 -8.80 3.16 21.61
C GLY A 52 -7.49 2.46 21.28
N VAL A 53 -6.32 3.06 21.51
CA VAL A 53 -5.06 2.30 21.43
C VAL A 53 -5.10 1.27 22.54
N ASN A 54 -5.22 -0.02 22.20
CA ASN A 54 -5.15 -1.10 23.16
C ASN A 54 -3.76 -1.07 23.82
N THR A 55 -3.67 -0.41 24.96
CA THR A 55 -2.43 -0.24 25.75
C THR A 55 -1.92 -1.55 26.31
N ASP A 56 -2.74 -2.62 26.27
CA ASP A 56 -2.42 -3.95 26.80
C ASP A 56 -1.62 -4.81 25.82
N LEU A 57 -1.49 -4.35 24.55
CA LEU A 57 -0.65 -5.04 23.59
C LEU A 57 0.83 -4.71 23.80
N PRO A 58 1.73 -5.70 23.67
CA PRO A 58 3.16 -5.46 23.73
C PRO A 58 3.59 -4.42 22.68
N PRO A 59 4.63 -3.61 22.95
CA PRO A 59 5.14 -2.61 22.00
C PRO A 59 5.38 -3.16 20.59
N GLU A 60 5.87 -4.39 20.48
CA GLU A 60 6.14 -5.08 19.20
C GLU A 60 4.85 -5.33 18.40
N ALA A 61 3.76 -5.68 19.08
CA ALA A 61 2.46 -5.89 18.43
C ALA A 61 1.88 -4.56 17.92
N ARG A 62 1.99 -3.49 18.72
CA ARG A 62 1.59 -2.14 18.30
C ARG A 62 2.38 -1.68 17.06
N LEU A 63 3.69 -1.93 17.03
CA LEU A 63 4.54 -1.58 15.89
C LEU A 63 4.17 -2.35 14.61
N GLY A 64 3.58 -3.52 14.74
CA GLY A 64 3.13 -4.34 13.61
C GLY A 64 1.81 -3.89 12.99
N GLN A 65 0.94 -3.24 13.78
CA GLN A 65 -0.41 -2.81 13.36
C GLN A 65 -0.50 -1.31 12.98
N GLY A 66 0.56 -0.53 13.20
CA GLY A 66 0.51 0.92 13.23
C GLY A 66 0.28 1.41 14.66
N TYR A 67 0.89 2.54 14.96
CA TYR A 67 0.87 3.14 16.29
C TYR A 67 0.87 4.66 16.15
N TRP A 68 0.06 5.32 16.95
CA TRP A 68 0.10 6.77 17.09
C TRP A 68 -0.22 7.15 18.53
N ASP A 69 0.70 7.87 19.15
CA ASP A 69 0.53 8.51 20.45
C ASP A 69 1.34 9.80 20.47
N LEU A 70 0.64 10.92 20.46
CA LEU A 70 1.23 12.26 20.58
C LEU A 70 0.86 12.85 21.94
N PRO A 71 1.69 12.67 22.98
CA PRO A 71 1.41 13.20 24.31
C PRO A 71 1.20 14.70 24.29
N ALA A 72 0.26 15.18 25.07
CA ALA A 72 0.01 16.62 25.24
C ALA A 72 1.29 17.33 25.71
N GLY A 73 1.61 18.46 25.08
CA GLY A 73 2.82 19.23 25.40
C GLY A 73 4.10 18.74 24.72
N THR A 74 4.05 17.66 23.89
CA THR A 74 5.21 17.26 23.08
C THR A 74 5.61 18.38 22.13
N GLN A 75 6.88 18.80 22.20
CA GLN A 75 7.43 19.90 21.40
C GLN A 75 8.66 19.45 20.62
N GLY A 76 8.94 20.16 19.54
CA GLY A 76 10.10 19.95 18.70
C GLY A 76 9.77 19.87 17.21
N GLU A 77 10.81 19.79 16.40
CA GLU A 77 10.65 19.64 14.95
C GLU A 77 10.08 18.25 14.60
N LYS A 78 9.17 18.24 13.66
CA LYS A 78 8.61 17.00 13.11
C LYS A 78 9.59 16.39 12.12
N HIS A 79 9.82 15.09 12.26
CA HIS A 79 10.72 14.34 11.39
C HIS A 79 10.13 12.96 11.10
N ILE A 80 10.07 12.62 9.82
CA ILE A 80 9.61 11.32 9.35
C ILE A 80 10.82 10.50 8.87
N ILE A 81 10.94 9.27 9.35
CA ILE A 81 11.95 8.31 8.89
C ILE A 81 11.25 7.17 8.16
N ILE A 82 11.56 6.98 6.89
CA ILE A 82 11.10 5.87 6.06
C ILE A 82 12.21 4.83 6.01
N ASP A 83 12.02 3.70 6.68
CA ASP A 83 12.98 2.61 6.73
C ASP A 83 12.60 1.52 5.72
N LEU A 84 13.28 1.51 4.58
CA LEU A 84 13.00 0.60 3.47
C LEU A 84 13.33 -0.86 3.82
N LYS A 85 14.25 -1.10 4.75
CA LYS A 85 14.59 -2.46 5.18
C LYS A 85 13.51 -3.05 6.08
N GLN A 86 12.99 -2.23 7.01
CA GLN A 86 11.94 -2.66 7.94
C GLN A 86 10.54 -2.56 7.35
N GLN A 87 10.36 -1.90 6.20
CA GLN A 87 9.06 -1.54 5.61
C GLN A 87 8.17 -0.83 6.64
N LYS A 88 8.75 0.16 7.33
CA LYS A 88 8.08 0.97 8.34
C LYS A 88 8.37 2.45 8.16
N VAL A 89 7.40 3.27 8.55
CA VAL A 89 7.53 4.72 8.67
C VAL A 89 7.46 5.09 10.13
N PHE A 90 8.44 5.84 10.61
CA PHE A 90 8.52 6.35 11.97
C PHE A 90 8.29 7.85 11.98
N TYR A 91 7.43 8.33 12.87
CA TYR A 91 7.12 9.75 13.03
C TYR A 91 7.63 10.25 14.37
N TYR A 92 8.45 11.29 14.35
CA TYR A 92 9.05 11.91 15.53
C TYR A 92 8.60 13.35 15.68
N VAL A 93 8.45 13.80 16.94
CA VAL A 93 8.37 15.20 17.34
C VAL A 93 9.53 15.47 18.32
N GLY A 94 10.50 16.28 17.91
CA GLY A 94 11.78 16.37 18.59
C GLY A 94 12.48 15.00 18.61
N THR A 95 12.75 14.47 19.80
CA THR A 95 13.33 13.14 20.01
C THR A 95 12.29 12.06 20.33
N THR A 96 11.03 12.46 20.51
CA THR A 96 9.95 11.53 20.88
C THR A 96 9.40 10.82 19.65
N LEU A 97 9.40 9.49 19.68
CA LEU A 97 8.69 8.66 18.69
C LEU A 97 7.19 8.70 19.00
N VAL A 98 6.40 9.32 18.13
CA VAL A 98 4.96 9.48 18.32
C VAL A 98 4.12 8.63 17.35
N GLY A 99 4.73 8.08 16.33
CA GLY A 99 3.98 7.25 15.39
C GLY A 99 4.86 6.24 14.66
N VAL A 100 4.29 5.06 14.39
CA VAL A 100 4.89 4.02 13.56
C VAL A 100 3.82 3.45 12.65
N SER A 101 4.10 3.36 11.35
CA SER A 101 3.20 2.75 10.38
C SER A 101 3.92 1.63 9.62
N PRO A 102 3.27 0.48 9.40
CA PRO A 102 3.70 -0.43 8.35
C PRO A 102 3.57 0.26 6.99
N MET A 103 4.36 -0.16 6.02
CA MET A 103 4.30 0.41 4.68
C MET A 103 4.61 -0.62 3.59
N SER A 104 4.40 -0.22 2.34
CA SER A 104 4.98 -0.87 1.16
C SER A 104 5.66 0.17 0.28
N SER A 105 6.97 -0.01 0.07
CA SER A 105 7.80 0.85 -0.78
C SER A 105 7.85 0.37 -2.23
N GLY A 106 8.66 1.04 -3.07
CA GLY A 106 8.89 0.68 -4.46
C GLY A 106 9.52 -0.70 -4.63
N LYS A 107 8.95 -1.50 -5.55
CA LYS A 107 9.47 -2.81 -5.97
C LYS A 107 10.78 -2.67 -6.76
N GLU A 108 11.43 -3.79 -7.03
CA GLU A 108 12.61 -3.84 -7.90
C GLU A 108 12.34 -3.15 -9.25
N GLY A 109 13.29 -2.37 -9.73
CA GLY A 109 13.14 -1.51 -10.91
C GLY A 109 12.37 -0.21 -10.68
N TYR A 110 11.71 -0.04 -9.52
CA TYR A 110 10.91 1.14 -9.13
C TYR A 110 11.28 1.62 -7.73
N GLY A 111 12.55 1.57 -7.37
CA GLY A 111 13.00 1.84 -6.01
C GLY A 111 12.59 3.22 -5.47
N THR A 112 12.19 3.27 -4.21
CA THR A 112 11.99 4.53 -3.48
C THR A 112 13.35 5.17 -3.21
N PRO A 113 13.61 6.44 -3.62
CA PRO A 113 14.94 7.04 -3.55
C PRO A 113 15.36 7.32 -2.10
N ARG A 114 16.53 6.81 -1.71
CA ARG A 114 17.13 7.10 -0.40
C ARG A 114 17.63 8.54 -0.34
N GLY A 115 17.64 9.12 0.85
CA GLY A 115 18.13 10.48 1.06
C GLY A 115 17.36 11.25 2.12
N THR A 116 17.67 12.53 2.23
CA THR A 116 16.96 13.47 3.11
C THR A 116 16.26 14.52 2.28
N TYR A 117 14.98 14.67 2.54
CA TYR A 117 14.02 15.48 1.79
C TYR A 117 13.14 16.30 2.74
N LYS A 118 12.17 16.99 2.16
CA LYS A 118 11.08 17.65 2.89
C LYS A 118 9.74 17.33 2.22
N ILE A 119 8.66 17.38 2.99
CA ILE A 119 7.32 17.39 2.40
C ILE A 119 7.12 18.71 1.65
N ILE A 120 6.86 18.63 0.35
CA ILE A 120 6.78 19.80 -0.55
C ILE A 120 5.37 20.07 -1.07
N GLN A 121 4.44 19.13 -0.93
CA GLN A 121 3.04 19.26 -1.32
C GLN A 121 2.18 18.30 -0.51
N LYS A 122 0.93 18.72 -0.26
CA LYS A 122 -0.11 17.88 0.35
C LYS A 122 -1.41 18.02 -0.44
N ASP A 123 -2.10 16.90 -0.65
CA ASP A 123 -3.40 16.87 -1.31
C ASP A 123 -4.20 15.66 -0.80
N ALA A 124 -5.36 15.90 -0.17
CA ALA A 124 -6.18 14.84 0.39
C ALA A 124 -6.81 13.93 -0.67
N ASN A 125 -7.04 14.45 -1.89
CA ASN A 125 -7.75 13.75 -2.96
C ASN A 125 -6.90 13.58 -4.24
N TYR A 126 -5.59 13.50 -4.07
CA TYR A 126 -4.66 13.40 -5.19
C TYR A 126 -4.92 12.16 -6.04
N LYS A 127 -4.74 12.33 -7.36
CA LYS A 127 -4.76 11.25 -8.34
C LYS A 127 -3.47 11.24 -9.13
N SER A 128 -2.95 10.06 -9.43
CA SER A 128 -1.71 9.90 -10.18
C SER A 128 -1.84 10.41 -11.63
N GLY A 129 -0.97 11.33 -12.04
CA GLY A 129 -0.86 11.72 -13.46
C GLY A 129 -0.07 10.72 -14.32
N THR A 130 0.41 9.61 -13.73
CA THR A 130 1.29 8.66 -14.42
C THR A 130 0.72 7.24 -14.42
N TYR A 131 0.28 6.76 -13.26
CA TYR A 131 -0.20 5.39 -13.09
C TYR A 131 -1.70 5.35 -12.88
N GLY A 132 -2.34 4.32 -13.40
CA GLY A 132 -3.78 4.14 -13.30
C GLY A 132 -4.26 2.93 -14.08
N VAL A 133 -5.51 2.95 -14.46
CA VAL A 133 -6.18 1.89 -15.21
C VAL A 133 -6.56 2.41 -16.59
N LEU A 134 -6.35 1.60 -17.61
CA LEU A 134 -6.85 1.87 -18.95
C LEU A 134 -8.20 1.17 -19.12
N ARG A 135 -9.24 1.94 -19.45
CA ARG A 135 -10.59 1.41 -19.63
C ARG A 135 -11.10 1.60 -21.04
N SER A 136 -11.95 0.68 -21.49
CA SER A 136 -12.69 0.81 -22.76
C SER A 136 -13.71 1.94 -22.68
N LYS A 137 -13.76 2.81 -23.68
CA LYS A 137 -14.78 3.89 -23.79
C LYS A 137 -16.20 3.35 -24.01
N SER A 138 -16.32 2.21 -24.69
CA SER A 138 -17.62 1.65 -25.04
C SER A 138 -18.26 0.86 -23.90
N THR A 139 -17.45 0.16 -23.06
CA THR A 139 -17.97 -0.75 -22.04
C THR A 139 -17.59 -0.37 -20.61
N GLY A 140 -16.62 0.55 -20.41
CA GLY A 140 -16.02 0.85 -19.12
C GLY A 140 -15.12 -0.27 -18.56
N ALA A 141 -15.03 -1.40 -19.25
CA ALA A 141 -14.24 -2.54 -18.81
C ALA A 141 -12.74 -2.20 -18.71
N VAL A 142 -12.05 -2.82 -17.76
CA VAL A 142 -10.59 -2.69 -17.60
C VAL A 142 -9.89 -3.38 -18.78
N VAL A 143 -9.09 -2.62 -19.52
CA VAL A 143 -8.23 -3.11 -20.61
C VAL A 143 -6.82 -3.39 -20.10
N ASN A 144 -6.30 -2.53 -19.21
CA ASN A 144 -5.02 -2.70 -18.56
C ASN A 144 -5.10 -2.12 -17.15
N GLY A 145 -4.89 -2.95 -16.14
CA GLY A 145 -5.02 -2.58 -14.71
C GLY A 145 -3.76 -1.91 -14.12
N ASP A 146 -2.64 -1.91 -14.83
CA ASP A 146 -1.37 -1.30 -14.40
C ASP A 146 -0.77 -0.48 -15.54
N TYR A 147 -1.45 0.62 -15.89
CA TYR A 147 -1.12 1.43 -17.05
C TYR A 147 -0.28 2.65 -16.68
N ASN A 148 0.81 2.84 -17.42
CA ASN A 148 1.64 4.04 -17.35
C ASN A 148 1.31 4.98 -18.52
N ALA A 149 0.55 6.04 -18.26
CA ALA A 149 0.12 7.00 -19.27
C ALA A 149 1.26 7.80 -19.92
N LYS A 150 2.44 7.84 -19.28
CA LYS A 150 3.62 8.51 -19.84
C LYS A 150 4.44 7.63 -20.78
N ALA A 151 4.22 6.31 -20.76
CA ALA A 151 5.03 5.37 -21.56
C ALA A 151 4.57 5.21 -23.01
N GLY A 152 3.33 5.62 -23.37
CA GLY A 152 2.83 5.36 -24.73
C GLY A 152 1.56 6.12 -25.13
N GLY A 153 1.11 7.11 -24.35
CA GLY A 153 -0.15 7.80 -24.60
C GLY A 153 -1.38 6.92 -24.30
N VAL A 154 -2.58 7.38 -24.65
CA VAL A 154 -3.83 6.64 -24.43
C VAL A 154 -4.32 6.07 -25.76
N PRO A 155 -4.38 4.74 -25.95
CA PRO A 155 -4.82 4.10 -27.19
C PRO A 155 -6.25 4.52 -27.61
N ALA A 156 -6.51 4.56 -28.90
CA ALA A 156 -7.83 4.83 -29.45
C ALA A 156 -8.88 3.86 -28.86
N GLY A 157 -10.08 4.35 -28.61
CA GLY A 157 -11.17 3.56 -28.01
C GLY A 157 -11.05 3.32 -26.51
N THR A 158 -10.00 3.86 -25.86
CA THR A 158 -9.81 3.76 -24.42
C THR A 158 -9.73 5.12 -23.74
N TYR A 159 -9.81 5.13 -22.41
CA TYR A 159 -9.50 6.30 -21.57
C TYR A 159 -8.66 5.90 -20.36
N PHE A 160 -7.85 6.83 -19.90
CA PHE A 160 -7.05 6.66 -18.69
C PHE A 160 -7.87 7.05 -17.47
N ASP A 161 -7.93 6.15 -16.50
CA ASP A 161 -8.55 6.33 -15.19
C ASP A 161 -7.43 6.38 -14.14
N PRO A 162 -7.09 7.58 -13.62
CA PRO A 162 -5.96 7.77 -12.72
C PRO A 162 -6.10 7.02 -11.41
N ALA A 163 -5.03 6.39 -10.95
CA ALA A 163 -5.01 5.74 -9.64
C ALA A 163 -5.24 6.77 -8.52
N PRO A 164 -6.23 6.57 -7.64
CA PRO A 164 -6.41 7.41 -6.47
C PRO A 164 -5.24 7.22 -5.48
N MET A 165 -4.78 8.32 -4.92
CA MET A 165 -3.69 8.38 -3.95
C MET A 165 -4.09 9.31 -2.79
N PRO A 166 -5.11 8.95 -1.98
CA PRO A 166 -5.63 9.79 -0.92
C PRO A 166 -4.55 10.13 0.13
N TYR A 167 -4.69 11.29 0.75
CA TYR A 167 -3.75 11.81 1.75
C TYR A 167 -2.30 11.90 1.23
N TRP A 168 -2.16 12.33 -0.01
CA TRP A 168 -0.88 12.50 -0.67
C TRP A 168 0.03 13.50 0.04
N MET A 169 1.24 13.07 0.35
CA MET A 169 2.34 13.90 0.86
C MET A 169 3.55 13.71 -0.05
N ARG A 170 3.80 14.69 -0.94
CA ARG A 170 4.92 14.65 -1.89
C ARG A 170 6.24 14.89 -1.17
N ILE A 171 7.21 14.04 -1.47
CA ILE A 171 8.57 14.09 -0.91
C ILE A 171 9.55 14.67 -1.94
N THR A 172 9.59 14.09 -3.14
CA THR A 172 10.46 14.56 -4.24
C THR A 172 9.95 14.04 -5.58
N GLY A 173 10.04 14.84 -6.64
CA GLY A 173 9.59 14.43 -7.98
C GLY A 173 8.18 13.84 -7.98
N GLY A 174 8.06 12.60 -8.44
CA GLY A 174 6.82 11.81 -8.42
C GLY A 174 6.65 10.92 -7.19
N TYR A 175 7.52 11.02 -6.19
CA TYR A 175 7.54 10.15 -5.01
C TYR A 175 6.88 10.84 -3.82
N GLY A 176 6.10 10.10 -3.08
CA GLY A 176 5.41 10.56 -1.87
C GLY A 176 4.83 9.43 -1.06
N MET A 177 4.18 9.78 0.05
CA MET A 177 3.39 8.86 0.88
C MET A 177 1.90 9.08 0.61
N HIS A 178 1.11 8.01 0.62
CA HIS A 178 -0.34 8.05 0.41
C HIS A 178 -1.01 6.75 0.88
N VAL A 179 -2.33 6.73 0.93
CA VAL A 179 -3.10 5.50 1.15
C VAL A 179 -2.84 4.48 0.04
N GLY A 180 -2.62 3.23 0.41
CA GLY A 180 -2.55 2.14 -0.55
C GLY A 180 -2.49 0.78 0.12
N PHE A 181 -2.59 -0.26 -0.68
CA PHE A 181 -2.47 -1.63 -0.19
C PHE A 181 -1.06 -1.88 0.36
N VAL A 182 -0.99 -2.29 1.63
CA VAL A 182 0.24 -2.54 2.38
C VAL A 182 0.42 -4.03 2.59
N THR A 183 1.55 -4.56 2.13
CA THR A 183 1.92 -5.98 2.25
C THR A 183 3.06 -6.21 3.23
N GLY A 184 3.74 -5.13 3.69
CA GLY A 184 4.99 -5.23 4.42
C GLY A 184 6.21 -5.54 3.54
N TYR A 185 6.02 -5.56 2.20
CA TYR A 185 7.05 -5.79 1.20
C TYR A 185 7.04 -4.69 0.14
N PRO A 186 8.15 -4.49 -0.60
CA PRO A 186 8.20 -3.56 -1.73
C PRO A 186 7.33 -4.03 -2.89
N VAL A 187 6.22 -3.31 -3.19
CA VAL A 187 5.25 -3.67 -4.26
C VAL A 187 4.76 -2.48 -5.07
N SER A 188 5.17 -1.25 -4.73
CA SER A 188 4.72 -0.04 -5.42
C SER A 188 5.58 0.31 -6.63
N HIS A 189 5.18 1.35 -7.38
CA HIS A 189 5.99 1.98 -8.41
C HIS A 189 6.86 3.14 -7.87
N GLY A 190 7.30 3.02 -6.60
CA GLY A 190 8.23 3.95 -5.96
C GLY A 190 7.64 4.80 -4.84
N CYS A 191 6.33 4.99 -4.79
CA CYS A 191 5.67 5.67 -3.67
C CYS A 191 5.63 4.79 -2.42
N VAL A 192 5.48 5.42 -1.26
CA VAL A 192 5.30 4.75 0.03
C VAL A 192 3.80 4.64 0.31
N ARG A 193 3.28 3.41 0.27
CA ARG A 193 1.89 3.12 0.59
C ARG A 193 1.74 2.91 2.09
N LEU A 194 0.73 3.54 2.68
CA LEU A 194 0.37 3.44 4.09
C LEU A 194 -1.06 2.90 4.23
N PRO A 195 -1.41 2.25 5.35
CA PRO A 195 -2.80 2.02 5.74
C PRO A 195 -3.55 3.37 5.81
N GLU A 196 -4.85 3.35 5.55
CA GLU A 196 -5.65 4.57 5.41
C GLU A 196 -5.63 5.43 6.68
N ASP A 197 -5.84 4.81 7.83
CA ASP A 197 -5.82 5.43 9.15
C ASP A 197 -4.48 6.13 9.42
N MET A 198 -3.35 5.44 9.21
CA MET A 198 -2.03 6.01 9.42
C MET A 198 -1.69 7.11 8.40
N ALA A 199 -2.09 6.94 7.14
CA ALA A 199 -1.91 7.96 6.13
C ALA A 199 -2.67 9.24 6.48
N LYS A 200 -3.91 9.11 6.97
CA LYS A 200 -4.74 10.23 7.43
C LYS A 200 -4.10 10.96 8.61
N ILE A 201 -3.72 10.22 9.66
CA ILE A 201 -3.08 10.79 10.85
C ILE A 201 -1.78 11.50 10.47
N PHE A 202 -0.91 10.84 9.70
CA PHE A 202 0.33 11.45 9.25
C PHE A 202 0.07 12.71 8.41
N PHE A 203 -0.90 12.65 7.50
CA PHE A 203 -1.29 13.81 6.69
C PHE A 203 -1.73 14.99 7.58
N GLU A 204 -2.60 14.77 8.56
CA GLU A 204 -3.13 15.81 9.44
C GLU A 204 -2.02 16.47 10.26
N HIS A 205 -1.07 15.68 10.75
CA HIS A 205 -0.01 16.15 11.64
C HIS A 205 1.27 16.63 10.95
N THR A 206 1.41 16.45 9.63
CA THR A 206 2.61 16.79 8.86
C THR A 206 2.44 18.12 8.12
N PRO A 207 3.05 19.23 8.56
CA PRO A 207 3.11 20.45 7.77
C PRO A 207 4.03 20.31 6.55
N ILE A 208 3.81 21.15 5.52
CA ILE A 208 4.77 21.32 4.44
C ILE A 208 6.09 21.82 5.05
N GLY A 209 7.21 21.31 4.54
CA GLY A 209 8.54 21.59 5.08
C GLY A 209 9.03 20.54 6.09
N THR A 210 8.16 19.63 6.58
CA THR A 210 8.58 18.54 7.48
C THR A 210 9.69 17.73 6.86
N LYS A 211 10.77 17.51 7.62
CA LYS A 211 11.93 16.70 7.22
C LYS A 211 11.53 15.24 7.04
N VAL A 212 12.03 14.61 5.97
CA VAL A 212 11.85 13.17 5.68
C VAL A 212 13.21 12.56 5.39
N THR A 213 13.57 11.50 6.10
CA THR A 213 14.77 10.70 5.81
C THR A 213 14.34 9.33 5.30
N ILE A 214 14.80 8.94 4.12
CA ILE A 214 14.57 7.61 3.50
C ILE A 214 15.89 6.83 3.55
N ARG A 215 15.90 5.67 4.22
CA ARG A 215 17.10 4.86 4.43
C ARG A 215 16.88 3.37 4.22
#